data_7655e489befb0d70b7570c854442c82b
#
_entry.id   7655e489befb0d70b7570c854442c82b
#
_cell.length_a   1.000
_cell.length_b   1.000
_cell.length_c   1.000
_cell.angle_alpha   90.00
_cell.angle_beta   90.00
_cell.angle_gamma   90.00
#
_symmetry.space_group_name_H-M   'P 1'
#
loop_
_entity.id
_entity.type
_entity.pdbx_description
1 polymer ?
#
loop_
_entity_poly.entity_id
_entity_poly.type
_entity_poly.pdbx_seq_one_letter_code
_entity_poly.pdbx_strand_id
1 'polypeptide(L)'
;MTGVQTCALPISTKAYCTFFCPTCEEGFFISYDVIDYDDGAVGIQYETFPLQQASTVFSDEIARLSPNFVKIYQQAEQAENQNLHDICGLGYRKALEFLIKDFAIHEHPDEEEPIKAKPLAQCIKSYITDERITTLAERSSWIGNDEAHYIRKQEDRDVSDMKSFIKAIVYFIGMILVTEDAASITPKK
;
A
#
# COMPACT_ATOMS: atom_id res chain seq x y z
N MET A 1 6.92 30.79 16.38
CA MET A 1 6.39 30.92 17.75
C MET A 1 5.80 29.55 18.13
N THR A 2 6.52 28.79 18.93
CA THR A 2 6.10 27.47 19.42
C THR A 2 5.28 27.69 20.69
N GLY A 3 3.97 27.55 20.62
CA GLY A 3 3.12 27.55 21.80
C GLY A 3 3.10 26.18 22.43
N VAL A 4 3.82 25.99 23.53
CA VAL A 4 3.68 24.82 24.38
C VAL A 4 2.46 25.05 25.27
N GLN A 5 1.39 24.34 25.01
CA GLN A 5 0.21 24.33 25.90
C GLN A 5 0.31 23.09 26.79
N THR A 6 0.88 23.24 27.98
CA THR A 6 0.89 22.20 29.01
C THR A 6 -0.45 22.22 29.74
N CYS A 7 -1.31 21.24 29.46
CA CYS A 7 -2.37 20.87 30.38
C CYS A 7 -1.77 19.98 31.49
N ALA A 8 -1.21 20.60 32.50
CA ALA A 8 -0.70 19.86 33.66
C ALA A 8 -1.86 19.52 34.61
N LEU A 9 -2.43 18.33 34.46
CA LEU A 9 -2.99 17.62 35.61
C LEU A 9 -1.86 16.85 36.28
N PRO A 10 -1.79 16.79 37.63
CA PRO A 10 -0.63 16.25 38.37
C PRO A 10 -0.42 14.73 38.23
N ILE A 11 -0.99 14.08 37.23
CA ILE A 11 -0.89 12.64 36.95
C ILE A 11 -0.50 12.38 35.48
N SER A 12 -0.31 13.43 34.66
CA SER A 12 0.01 13.23 33.24
C SER A 12 1.52 13.14 33.03
N THR A 13 1.99 11.95 32.71
CA THR A 13 3.38 11.69 32.24
C THR A 13 3.55 11.98 30.75
N LYS A 14 2.62 12.71 30.12
CA LYS A 14 2.67 13.01 28.68
C LYS A 14 2.68 14.50 28.39
N ALA A 15 3.52 14.90 27.46
CA ALA A 15 3.51 16.24 26.85
C ALA A 15 3.11 16.15 25.38
N TYR A 16 2.37 17.15 24.89
CA TYR A 16 1.95 17.24 23.49
C TYR A 16 2.49 18.56 22.91
N CYS A 17 3.23 18.44 21.81
CA CYS A 17 3.80 19.58 21.10
C CYS A 17 3.25 19.64 19.67
N THR A 18 2.84 20.82 19.24
CA THR A 18 2.40 21.07 17.87
C THR A 18 3.54 21.70 17.08
N PHE A 19 3.78 21.19 15.89
CA PHE A 19 4.82 21.63 14.97
C PHE A 19 4.20 22.00 13.62
N PHE A 20 4.92 22.81 12.86
CA PHE A 20 4.62 23.14 11.48
C PHE A 20 5.81 22.76 10.60
N CYS A 21 5.56 22.01 9.53
CA CYS A 21 6.59 21.65 8.55
C CYS A 21 6.64 22.72 7.45
N PRO A 22 7.73 23.47 7.29
CA PRO A 22 7.81 24.51 6.25
C PRO A 22 7.94 23.93 4.83
N THR A 23 8.22 22.64 4.68
CA THR A 23 8.40 21.99 3.38
C THR A 23 7.08 21.53 2.75
N CYS A 24 6.17 20.96 3.56
CA CYS A 24 4.85 20.52 3.09
C CYS A 24 3.72 21.46 3.55
N GLU A 25 4.03 22.49 4.33
CA GLU A 25 3.07 23.48 4.87
C GLU A 25 1.98 22.86 5.75
N GLU A 26 2.25 21.67 6.32
CA GLU A 26 1.31 20.92 7.16
C GLU A 26 1.68 21.05 8.63
N GLY A 27 0.63 21.08 9.48
CA GLY A 27 0.76 21.02 10.92
C GLY A 27 0.78 19.56 11.40
N PHE A 28 1.64 19.27 12.37
CA PHE A 28 1.65 17.97 13.04
C PHE A 28 1.90 18.14 14.54
N PHE A 29 1.54 17.13 15.33
CA PHE A 29 1.86 17.13 16.74
C PHE A 29 2.54 15.81 17.15
N ILE A 30 3.35 15.92 18.18
CA ILE A 30 4.10 14.79 18.75
C ILE A 30 3.70 14.68 20.22
N SER A 31 3.40 13.46 20.66
CA SER A 31 3.26 13.12 22.06
C SER A 31 4.60 12.60 22.59
N TYR A 32 4.91 12.99 23.81
CA TYR A 32 6.10 12.57 24.53
C TYR A 32 5.70 11.93 25.85
N ASP A 33 6.33 10.83 26.22
CA ASP A 33 6.36 10.36 27.59
C ASP A 33 7.40 11.21 28.35
N VAL A 34 6.96 11.86 29.41
CA VAL A 34 7.80 12.76 30.21
C VAL A 34 8.36 12.01 31.41
N ILE A 35 9.66 12.02 31.52
CA ILE A 35 10.38 11.48 32.68
C ILE A 35 10.97 12.67 33.44
N ASP A 36 10.54 12.86 34.67
CA ASP A 36 11.03 13.90 35.54
C ASP A 36 12.31 13.43 36.25
N TYR A 37 13.31 14.30 36.31
CA TYR A 37 14.54 14.15 37.05
C TYR A 37 14.70 15.33 38.02
N ASP A 38 15.57 15.21 39.01
CA ASP A 38 15.81 16.27 40.00
C ASP A 38 16.31 17.60 39.39
N ASP A 39 16.93 17.55 38.22
CA ASP A 39 17.51 18.69 37.48
C ASP A 39 16.71 19.08 36.23
N GLY A 40 15.55 18.45 35.97
CA GLY A 40 14.66 18.75 34.83
C GLY A 40 13.89 17.56 34.34
N ALA A 41 13.11 17.76 33.23
CA ALA A 41 12.31 16.73 32.62
C ALA A 41 12.83 16.39 31.22
N VAL A 42 12.82 15.12 30.85
CA VAL A 42 13.15 14.63 29.52
C VAL A 42 11.90 14.01 28.86
N GLY A 43 11.57 14.48 27.65
CA GLY A 43 10.52 13.90 26.83
C GLY A 43 11.06 12.84 25.90
N ILE A 44 10.55 11.61 26.01
CA ILE A 44 10.79 10.54 25.02
C ILE A 44 9.63 10.56 24.04
N GLN A 45 9.94 10.73 22.74
CA GLN A 45 8.91 10.70 21.69
C GLN A 45 8.16 9.38 21.72
N TYR A 46 6.83 9.48 21.83
CA TYR A 46 5.95 8.32 21.85
C TYR A 46 5.24 8.16 20.51
N GLU A 47 4.57 9.20 20.03
CA GLU A 47 3.71 9.13 18.84
C GLU A 47 3.70 10.44 18.07
N THR A 48 3.54 10.40 16.75
CA THR A 48 3.41 11.57 15.88
C THR A 48 2.08 11.53 15.14
N PHE A 49 1.39 12.67 15.07
CA PHE A 49 0.08 12.81 14.39
C PHE A 49 0.08 13.97 13.39
N PRO A 50 -0.52 13.83 12.19
CA PRO A 50 -1.01 12.54 11.66
C PRO A 50 0.14 11.54 11.49
N LEU A 51 -0.17 10.26 11.57
CA LEU A 51 0.80 9.18 11.35
C LEU A 51 1.30 9.27 9.89
N GLN A 52 2.42 9.99 9.70
CA GLN A 52 3.10 10.04 8.41
C GLN A 52 4.00 8.82 8.31
N GLN A 53 3.49 7.76 7.71
CA GLN A 53 4.34 6.65 7.33
C GLN A 53 4.66 6.78 5.84
N ALA A 54 5.91 6.46 5.50
CA ALA A 54 6.35 6.44 4.11
C ALA A 54 5.45 5.48 3.31
N SER A 55 4.76 6.03 2.31
CA SER A 55 3.94 5.26 1.39
C SER A 55 4.84 4.54 0.38
N THR A 56 4.49 3.31 0.02
CA THR A 56 5.22 2.57 -1.02
C THR A 56 5.21 3.36 -2.32
N VAL A 57 6.42 3.59 -2.87
CA VAL A 57 6.61 4.22 -4.18
C VAL A 57 6.72 3.13 -5.23
N PHE A 58 5.94 3.24 -6.28
CA PHE A 58 5.99 2.37 -7.45
C PHE A 58 6.73 3.06 -8.60
N SER A 59 7.21 2.27 -9.56
CA SER A 59 7.84 2.83 -10.76
C SER A 59 6.84 3.58 -11.63
N ASP A 60 7.34 4.48 -12.47
CA ASP A 60 6.50 5.29 -13.37
C ASP A 60 5.68 4.42 -14.34
N GLU A 61 6.22 3.28 -14.77
CA GLU A 61 5.54 2.33 -15.65
C GLU A 61 4.31 1.76 -14.97
N ILE A 62 4.44 1.30 -13.73
CA ILE A 62 3.32 0.77 -12.93
C ILE A 62 2.30 1.86 -12.63
N ALA A 63 2.77 3.06 -12.29
CA ALA A 63 1.87 4.18 -11.99
C ALA A 63 1.07 4.63 -13.23
N ARG A 64 1.67 4.54 -14.43
CA ARG A 64 0.98 4.81 -15.70
C ARG A 64 0.02 3.68 -16.09
N LEU A 65 0.42 2.43 -15.91
CA LEU A 65 -0.40 1.27 -16.21
C LEU A 65 -1.67 1.25 -15.35
N SER A 66 -1.51 1.39 -14.04
CA SER A 66 -2.60 1.22 -13.09
C SER A 66 -2.55 2.25 -11.96
N PRO A 67 -2.96 3.51 -12.21
CA PRO A 67 -2.96 4.56 -11.19
C PRO A 67 -3.91 4.25 -10.03
N ASN A 68 -5.01 3.52 -10.29
CA ASN A 68 -5.92 3.08 -9.26
C ASN A 68 -5.32 2.00 -8.36
N PHE A 69 -4.51 1.09 -8.90
CA PHE A 69 -3.73 0.15 -8.08
C PHE A 69 -2.87 0.91 -7.07
N VAL A 70 -2.06 1.87 -7.54
CA VAL A 70 -1.17 2.66 -6.68
C VAL A 70 -1.96 3.34 -5.58
N LYS A 71 -3.03 4.05 -5.93
CA LYS A 71 -3.89 4.76 -4.98
C LYS A 71 -4.49 3.83 -3.92
N ILE A 72 -5.06 2.69 -4.35
CA ILE A 72 -5.75 1.77 -3.45
C ILE A 72 -4.75 1.03 -2.57
N TYR A 73 -3.59 0.63 -3.12
CA TYR A 73 -2.51 0.00 -2.37
C TYR A 73 -2.01 0.92 -1.24
N GLN A 74 -1.77 2.20 -1.54
CA GLN A 74 -1.34 3.18 -0.54
C GLN A 74 -2.40 3.44 0.53
N GLN A 75 -3.70 3.42 0.18
CA GLN A 75 -4.78 3.50 1.16
C GLN A 75 -4.84 2.25 2.07
N ALA A 76 -4.61 1.06 1.51
CA ALA A 76 -4.53 -0.17 2.30
C ALA A 76 -3.33 -0.15 3.25
N GLU A 77 -2.18 0.32 2.78
CA GLU A 77 -0.97 0.51 3.58
C GLU A 77 -1.18 1.53 4.70
N GLN A 78 -1.90 2.61 4.42
CA GLN A 78 -2.27 3.60 5.45
C GLN A 78 -3.20 2.99 6.51
N ALA A 79 -4.18 2.17 6.10
CA ALA A 79 -5.05 1.47 7.03
C ALA A 79 -4.26 0.48 7.91
N GLU A 80 -3.35 -0.30 7.32
CA GLU A 80 -2.46 -1.21 8.05
C GLU A 80 -1.62 -0.46 9.08
N ASN A 81 -1.03 0.66 8.67
CA ASN A 81 -0.21 1.52 9.52
C ASN A 81 -0.99 2.13 10.70
N GLN A 82 -2.30 2.26 10.55
CA GLN A 82 -3.21 2.70 11.61
C GLN A 82 -3.77 1.51 12.43
N ASN A 83 -3.20 0.31 12.28
CA ASN A 83 -3.64 -0.93 12.93
C ASN A 83 -5.10 -1.34 12.58
N LEU A 84 -5.61 -0.90 11.42
CA LEU A 84 -6.93 -1.27 10.91
C LEU A 84 -6.82 -2.59 10.13
N HIS A 85 -6.38 -3.65 10.82
CA HIS A 85 -6.03 -4.93 10.20
C HIS A 85 -7.23 -5.64 9.56
N ASP A 86 -8.44 -5.46 10.11
CA ASP A 86 -9.65 -6.10 9.57
C ASP A 86 -10.09 -5.56 8.19
N ILE A 87 -9.54 -4.40 7.76
CA ILE A 87 -9.92 -3.77 6.48
C ILE A 87 -8.75 -3.62 5.50
N CYS A 88 -7.50 -3.60 5.97
CA CYS A 88 -6.36 -3.41 5.08
C CYS A 88 -6.22 -4.55 4.06
N GLY A 89 -6.50 -5.79 4.46
CA GLY A 89 -6.47 -6.95 3.58
C GLY A 89 -7.44 -6.85 2.40
N LEU A 90 -8.66 -6.34 2.64
CA LEU A 90 -9.63 -6.04 1.58
C LEU A 90 -9.11 -4.97 0.61
N GLY A 91 -8.41 -3.96 1.13
CA GLY A 91 -7.78 -2.92 0.34
C GLY A 91 -6.70 -3.48 -0.59
N TYR A 92 -5.79 -4.31 -0.07
CA TYR A 92 -4.75 -4.96 -0.88
C TYR A 92 -5.34 -5.91 -1.94
N ARG A 93 -6.38 -6.68 -1.59
CA ARG A 93 -7.09 -7.51 -2.55
C ARG A 93 -7.70 -6.69 -3.68
N LYS A 94 -8.32 -5.56 -3.36
CA LYS A 94 -8.87 -4.64 -4.36
C LYS A 94 -7.78 -4.05 -5.23
N ALA A 95 -6.65 -3.65 -4.66
CA ALA A 95 -5.49 -3.17 -5.42
C ALA A 95 -5.01 -4.23 -6.41
N LEU A 96 -4.83 -5.49 -5.97
CA LEU A 96 -4.46 -6.60 -6.86
C LEU A 96 -5.41 -6.73 -8.05
N GLU A 97 -6.72 -6.61 -7.82
CA GLU A 97 -7.70 -6.72 -8.91
C GLU A 97 -7.50 -5.64 -9.97
N PHE A 98 -7.23 -4.39 -9.56
CA PHE A 98 -6.92 -3.30 -10.51
C PHE A 98 -5.64 -3.60 -11.27
N LEU A 99 -4.55 -3.97 -10.60
CA LEU A 99 -3.28 -4.26 -11.25
C LEU A 99 -3.41 -5.34 -12.32
N ILE A 100 -4.06 -6.46 -11.98
CA ILE A 100 -4.21 -7.59 -12.91
C ILE A 100 -5.11 -7.24 -14.08
N LYS A 101 -6.24 -6.55 -13.84
CA LYS A 101 -7.17 -6.17 -14.92
C LYS A 101 -6.56 -5.12 -15.84
N ASP A 102 -5.89 -4.10 -15.28
CA ASP A 102 -5.25 -3.07 -16.09
C ASP A 102 -4.10 -3.64 -16.91
N PHE A 103 -3.33 -4.59 -16.37
CA PHE A 103 -2.33 -5.31 -17.13
C PHE A 103 -2.95 -6.21 -18.21
N ALA A 104 -4.02 -6.93 -17.91
CA ALA A 104 -4.75 -7.72 -18.91
C ALA A 104 -5.31 -6.85 -20.06
N ILE A 105 -5.81 -5.64 -19.75
CA ILE A 105 -6.26 -4.68 -20.77
C ILE A 105 -5.09 -4.17 -21.61
N HIS A 106 -3.93 -3.93 -20.99
CA HIS A 106 -2.72 -3.56 -21.72
C HIS A 106 -2.33 -4.61 -22.76
N GLU A 107 -2.36 -5.90 -22.39
CA GLU A 107 -2.04 -7.03 -23.26
C GLU A 107 -3.14 -7.30 -24.32
N HIS A 108 -4.42 -6.98 -24.00
CA HIS A 108 -5.59 -7.28 -24.81
C HIS A 108 -6.54 -6.07 -24.93
N PRO A 109 -6.11 -4.96 -25.57
CA PRO A 109 -6.86 -3.70 -25.59
C PRO A 109 -8.25 -3.82 -26.23
N ASP A 110 -8.44 -4.77 -27.16
CA ASP A 110 -9.73 -5.00 -27.82
C ASP A 110 -10.76 -5.72 -26.94
N GLU A 111 -10.33 -6.26 -25.78
CA GLU A 111 -11.18 -6.98 -24.82
C GLU A 111 -11.41 -6.23 -23.49
N GLU A 112 -11.25 -4.92 -23.47
CA GLU A 112 -11.37 -4.10 -22.26
C GLU A 112 -12.66 -4.33 -21.48
N GLU A 113 -13.83 -4.24 -22.15
CA GLU A 113 -15.12 -4.39 -21.47
C GLU A 113 -15.36 -5.81 -20.92
N PRO A 114 -15.07 -6.90 -21.67
CA PRO A 114 -15.08 -8.25 -21.11
C PRO A 114 -14.15 -8.45 -19.90
N ILE A 115 -12.96 -7.86 -19.92
CA ILE A 115 -11.98 -7.96 -18.81
C ILE A 115 -12.53 -7.26 -17.56
N LYS A 116 -13.06 -6.04 -17.71
CA LYS A 116 -13.64 -5.28 -16.60
C LYS A 116 -14.79 -6.02 -15.92
N ALA A 117 -15.67 -6.64 -16.69
CA ALA A 117 -16.83 -7.36 -16.18
C ALA A 117 -16.50 -8.71 -15.53
N LYS A 118 -15.36 -9.33 -15.88
CA LYS A 118 -15.01 -10.68 -15.46
C LYS A 118 -14.53 -10.73 -14.00
N PRO A 119 -14.94 -11.72 -13.19
CA PRO A 119 -14.37 -11.94 -11.87
C PRO A 119 -12.84 -12.13 -11.92
N LEU A 120 -12.11 -11.64 -10.89
CA LEU A 120 -10.64 -11.65 -10.88
C LEU A 120 -10.05 -13.04 -11.19
N ALA A 121 -10.53 -14.08 -10.52
CA ALA A 121 -10.02 -15.45 -10.74
C ALA A 121 -10.18 -15.94 -12.19
N GLN A 122 -11.26 -15.54 -12.88
CA GLN A 122 -11.47 -15.86 -14.28
C GLN A 122 -10.59 -14.97 -15.18
N CYS A 123 -10.41 -13.70 -14.82
CA CYS A 123 -9.52 -12.79 -15.53
C CYS A 123 -8.08 -13.33 -15.53
N ILE A 124 -7.56 -13.72 -14.37
CA ILE A 124 -6.22 -14.32 -14.25
C ILE A 124 -6.07 -15.51 -15.20
N LYS A 125 -7.00 -16.46 -15.17
CA LYS A 125 -6.93 -17.67 -16.00
C LYS A 125 -7.08 -17.43 -17.49
N SER A 126 -7.84 -16.40 -17.89
CA SER A 126 -8.16 -16.16 -19.31
C SER A 126 -7.13 -15.26 -20.00
N TYR A 127 -6.51 -14.34 -19.29
CA TYR A 127 -5.75 -13.25 -19.89
C TYR A 127 -4.30 -13.18 -19.44
N ILE A 128 -3.92 -13.80 -18.31
CA ILE A 128 -2.53 -13.75 -17.83
C ILE A 128 -1.82 -15.02 -18.33
N THR A 129 -0.85 -14.83 -19.23
CA THR A 129 -0.11 -15.92 -19.87
C THR A 129 1.18 -16.29 -19.13
N ASP A 130 1.79 -15.35 -18.36
CA ASP A 130 2.97 -15.63 -17.56
C ASP A 130 2.61 -16.45 -16.32
N GLU A 131 3.10 -17.71 -16.26
CA GLU A 131 2.81 -18.64 -15.16
C GLU A 131 3.22 -18.12 -13.78
N ARG A 132 4.25 -17.27 -13.71
CA ARG A 132 4.73 -16.69 -12.45
C ARG A 132 3.73 -15.66 -11.93
N ILE A 133 3.25 -14.78 -12.82
CA ILE A 133 2.21 -13.78 -12.49
C ILE A 133 0.91 -14.49 -12.15
N THR A 134 0.50 -15.47 -12.95
CA THR A 134 -0.70 -16.28 -12.71
C THR A 134 -0.67 -16.91 -11.32
N THR A 135 0.42 -17.63 -10.99
CA THR A 135 0.57 -18.30 -9.69
C THR A 135 0.50 -17.30 -8.53
N LEU A 136 1.24 -16.20 -8.60
CA LEU A 136 1.27 -15.20 -7.55
C LEU A 136 -0.09 -14.50 -7.38
N ALA A 137 -0.76 -14.18 -8.50
CA ALA A 137 -2.06 -13.52 -8.48
C ALA A 137 -3.17 -14.43 -7.92
N GLU A 138 -3.18 -15.71 -8.30
CA GLU A 138 -4.12 -16.70 -7.74
C GLU A 138 -3.93 -16.83 -6.22
N ARG A 139 -2.69 -17.01 -5.74
CA ARG A 139 -2.39 -17.18 -4.30
C ARG A 139 -2.73 -15.92 -3.51
N SER A 140 -2.38 -14.74 -4.03
CA SER A 140 -2.78 -13.46 -3.45
C SER A 140 -4.30 -13.31 -3.37
N SER A 141 -5.01 -13.74 -4.43
CA SER A 141 -6.48 -13.68 -4.47
C SER A 141 -7.12 -14.61 -3.43
N TRP A 142 -6.52 -15.78 -3.16
CA TRP A 142 -7.04 -16.70 -2.14
C TRP A 142 -6.88 -16.13 -0.73
N ILE A 143 -5.69 -15.60 -0.40
CA ILE A 143 -5.46 -14.93 0.89
C ILE A 143 -6.42 -13.74 1.03
N GLY A 144 -6.52 -12.89 0.00
CA GLY A 144 -7.42 -11.74 0.02
C GLY A 144 -8.89 -12.10 0.11
N ASN A 145 -9.33 -13.27 -0.35
CA ASN A 145 -10.68 -13.75 -0.14
C ASN A 145 -10.94 -14.10 1.34
N ASP A 146 -9.94 -14.69 2.00
CA ASP A 146 -10.04 -15.03 3.42
C ASP A 146 -10.18 -13.78 4.30
N GLU A 147 -9.62 -12.65 3.89
CA GLU A 147 -9.81 -11.36 4.56
C GLU A 147 -11.27 -10.82 4.44
N ALA A 148 -12.04 -11.31 3.46
CA ALA A 148 -13.42 -10.91 3.22
C ALA A 148 -14.45 -11.86 3.86
N HIS A 149 -14.03 -13.03 4.34
CA HIS A 149 -14.93 -14.08 4.80
C HIS A 149 -14.70 -14.46 6.26
N TYR A 150 -15.80 -14.85 6.93
CA TYR A 150 -15.77 -15.26 8.33
C TYR A 150 -14.90 -16.51 8.57
N ILE A 151 -14.88 -17.44 7.61
CA ILE A 151 -14.04 -18.65 7.68
C ILE A 151 -12.84 -18.47 6.78
N ARG A 152 -11.66 -18.50 7.36
CA ARG A 152 -10.40 -18.52 6.64
C ARG A 152 -10.08 -19.94 6.18
N LYS A 153 -9.57 -20.07 4.93
CA LYS A 153 -9.14 -21.34 4.33
C LYS A 153 -7.62 -21.48 4.30
N GLN A 154 -6.92 -20.34 4.28
CA GLN A 154 -5.45 -20.25 4.28
C GLN A 154 -5.00 -19.80 5.68
N GLU A 155 -5.15 -20.68 6.68
CA GLU A 155 -4.88 -20.35 8.08
C GLU A 155 -3.40 -20.07 8.39
N ASP A 156 -2.48 -20.59 7.54
CA ASP A 156 -1.03 -20.44 7.63
C ASP A 156 -0.49 -19.24 6.84
N ARG A 157 -1.36 -18.42 6.25
CA ARG A 157 -1.01 -17.26 5.42
C ARG A 157 -1.75 -16.00 5.88
N ASP A 158 -1.10 -14.86 5.68
CA ASP A 158 -1.62 -13.56 6.10
C ASP A 158 -1.46 -12.46 5.03
N VAL A 159 -1.84 -11.25 5.42
CA VAL A 159 -1.72 -10.05 4.58
C VAL A 159 -0.26 -9.77 4.18
N SER A 160 0.72 -10.12 5.01
CA SER A 160 2.15 -9.95 4.71
C SER A 160 2.60 -10.82 3.54
N ASP A 161 2.11 -12.08 3.49
CA ASP A 161 2.33 -12.97 2.35
C ASP A 161 1.70 -12.39 1.07
N MET A 162 0.45 -11.93 1.16
CA MET A 162 -0.25 -11.30 0.03
C MET A 162 0.50 -10.08 -0.50
N LYS A 163 0.98 -9.20 0.38
CA LYS A 163 1.81 -8.04 0.01
C LYS A 163 3.09 -8.46 -0.71
N SER A 164 3.76 -9.50 -0.21
CA SER A 164 4.98 -10.03 -0.82
C SER A 164 4.73 -10.55 -2.23
N PHE A 165 3.59 -11.24 -2.45
CA PHE A 165 3.21 -11.72 -3.77
C PHE A 165 2.82 -10.57 -4.71
N ILE A 166 2.05 -9.59 -4.25
CA ILE A 166 1.72 -8.38 -5.03
C ILE A 166 3.01 -7.65 -5.44
N LYS A 167 3.96 -7.50 -4.53
CA LYS A 167 5.25 -6.88 -4.83
C LYS A 167 6.02 -7.63 -5.92
N ALA A 168 6.02 -8.96 -5.88
CA ALA A 168 6.63 -9.78 -6.93
C ALA A 168 5.90 -9.61 -8.28
N ILE A 169 4.56 -9.55 -8.31
CA ILE A 169 3.77 -9.27 -9.52
C ILE A 169 4.16 -7.92 -10.11
N VAL A 170 4.25 -6.88 -9.28
CA VAL A 170 4.66 -5.53 -9.70
C VAL A 170 6.02 -5.55 -10.40
N TYR A 171 7.00 -6.31 -9.87
CA TYR A 171 8.31 -6.43 -10.51
C TYR A 171 8.25 -7.16 -11.86
N PHE A 172 7.46 -8.25 -11.96
CA PHE A 172 7.31 -8.96 -13.23
C PHE A 172 6.63 -8.11 -14.29
N ILE A 173 5.52 -7.44 -13.95
CA ILE A 173 4.83 -6.54 -14.86
C ILE A 173 5.74 -5.37 -15.26
N GLY A 174 6.42 -4.74 -14.29
CA GLY A 174 7.35 -3.65 -14.57
C GLY A 174 8.47 -4.07 -15.54
N MET A 175 9.02 -5.27 -15.39
CA MET A 175 10.02 -5.82 -16.29
C MET A 175 9.46 -6.04 -17.71
N ILE A 176 8.23 -6.51 -17.85
CA ILE A 176 7.58 -6.67 -19.16
C ILE A 176 7.43 -5.31 -19.83
N LEU A 177 6.85 -4.32 -19.14
CA LEU A 177 6.64 -2.98 -19.68
C LEU A 177 7.93 -2.29 -20.13
N VAL A 178 9.01 -2.40 -19.33
CA VAL A 178 10.33 -1.87 -19.70
C VAL A 178 10.92 -2.60 -20.90
N THR A 179 10.69 -3.90 -21.01
CA THR A 179 11.16 -4.70 -22.15
C THR A 179 10.44 -4.31 -23.44
N GLU A 180 9.13 -4.04 -23.38
CA GLU A 180 8.34 -3.54 -24.52
C GLU A 180 8.81 -2.16 -24.97
N ASP A 181 9.06 -1.25 -24.02
CA ASP A 181 9.62 0.07 -24.34
C ASP A 181 10.98 -0.06 -25.04
N ALA A 182 11.87 -0.88 -24.50
CA ALA A 182 13.17 -1.16 -25.11
C ALA A 182 13.05 -1.75 -26.52
N ALA A 183 12.09 -2.63 -26.78
CA ALA A 183 11.84 -3.23 -28.09
C ALA A 183 11.35 -2.21 -29.13
N SER A 184 10.79 -1.09 -28.69
CA SER A 184 10.36 0.02 -29.58
C SER A 184 11.54 0.81 -30.18
N ILE A 185 12.74 0.71 -29.60
CA ILE A 185 13.93 1.45 -30.01
C ILE A 185 14.52 0.84 -31.28
N THR A 186 14.57 1.61 -32.37
CA THR A 186 15.21 1.19 -33.62
C THR A 186 16.56 1.87 -33.79
N PRO A 187 17.57 1.20 -34.43
CA PRO A 187 18.86 1.82 -34.72
C PRO A 187 18.69 3.08 -35.58
N LYS A 188 19.26 4.19 -35.11
CA LYS A 188 19.35 5.39 -35.97
C LYS A 188 20.35 5.14 -37.05
N LYS A 189 19.97 5.35 -38.34
CA LYS A 189 20.88 5.33 -39.51
C LYS A 189 21.76 6.55 -39.53
#